data_a14f5d5109c6525e911934c9bf0503d2
#
_entry.id   a14f5d5109c6525e911934c9bf0503d2
#
_cell.length_a   1.000
_cell.length_b   1.000
_cell.length_c   1.000
_cell.angle_alpha   90.00
_cell.angle_beta   90.00
_cell.angle_gamma   90.00
#
_symmetry.space_group_name_H-M   'P 1'
#
loop_
_entity.id
_entity.type
_entity.pdbx_description
1 polymer ?
#
loop_
_entity_poly.entity_id
_entity_poly.type
_entity_poly.pdbx_seq_one_letter_code
_entity_poly.pdbx_strand_id
1 'polypeptide(L)'
;MDFGTYIREARLRLQEEDRRTYSLRQVAERVGIEPSYLSKIERGIFPPPSEETIVLIAKELHEDKDVLLAMAGKLSSDLKAIITARPKLFAQVL
;
A
#
# COMPACT_ATOMS: atom_id res chain seq x y z
N MET A 1 -7.76 10.79 4.52
CA MET A 1 -6.30 10.57 4.42
C MET A 1 -6.01 9.81 3.16
N ASP A 2 -5.08 10.28 2.35
CA ASP A 2 -4.74 9.61 1.11
C ASP A 2 -3.73 8.48 1.34
N PHE A 3 -3.51 7.68 0.29
CA PHE A 3 -2.61 6.54 0.34
C PHE A 3 -1.19 6.93 0.77
N GLY A 4 -0.64 7.96 0.14
CA GLY A 4 0.74 8.37 0.42
C GLY A 4 0.94 8.80 1.86
N THR A 5 0.03 9.61 2.39
CA THR A 5 0.09 10.07 3.78
C THR A 5 -0.07 8.89 4.74
N TYR A 6 -0.97 7.95 4.43
CA TYR A 6 -1.19 6.79 5.28
C TYR A 6 0.06 5.93 5.41
N ILE A 7 0.70 5.57 4.29
CA ILE A 7 1.90 4.73 4.35
C ILE A 7 3.08 5.48 4.98
N ARG A 8 3.18 6.78 4.75
CA ARG A 8 4.22 7.60 5.38
C ARG A 8 4.08 7.59 6.89
N GLU A 9 2.88 7.80 7.40
CA GLU A 9 2.63 7.79 8.85
C GLU A 9 2.88 6.41 9.45
N ALA A 10 2.48 5.35 8.76
CA ALA A 10 2.76 3.98 9.20
C ALA A 10 4.26 3.74 9.31
N ARG A 11 5.03 4.15 8.30
CA ARG A 11 6.48 4.02 8.31
C ARG A 11 7.11 4.84 9.44
N LEU A 12 6.67 6.07 9.64
CA LEU A 12 7.22 6.94 10.68
C LEU A 12 6.96 6.40 12.09
N ARG A 13 5.79 5.79 12.32
CA ARG A 13 5.51 5.15 13.61
C ARG A 13 6.48 4.00 13.88
N LEU A 14 6.75 3.18 12.87
CA LEU A 14 7.73 2.10 13.01
C LEU A 14 9.14 2.63 13.18
N GLN A 15 9.46 3.73 12.52
CA GLN A 15 10.76 4.38 12.62
C GLN A 15 11.05 4.92 14.02
N GLU A 16 10.02 5.29 14.77
CA GLU A 16 10.19 5.69 16.16
C GLU A 16 10.77 4.56 17.01
N GLU A 17 10.41 3.33 16.72
CA GLU A 17 10.89 2.14 17.44
C GLU A 17 12.22 1.64 16.89
N ASP A 18 12.38 1.69 15.56
CA ASP A 18 13.58 1.20 14.89
C ASP A 18 13.92 2.15 13.75
N ARG A 19 14.73 3.12 14.07
CA ARG A 19 15.04 4.23 13.19
C ARG A 19 15.71 3.82 11.88
N ARG A 20 16.63 2.86 11.94
CA ARG A 20 17.39 2.42 10.78
C ARG A 20 16.55 1.54 9.86
N THR A 21 15.89 0.54 10.43
CA THR A 21 15.13 -0.44 9.67
C THR A 21 14.00 0.19 8.87
N TYR A 22 13.37 1.23 9.41
CA TYR A 22 12.22 1.88 8.79
C TYR A 22 12.51 3.26 8.21
N SER A 23 13.78 3.53 7.90
CA SER A 23 14.10 4.70 7.10
C SER A 23 13.48 4.55 5.71
N LEU A 24 13.25 5.67 5.04
CA LEU A 24 12.71 5.66 3.68
C LEU A 24 13.55 4.76 2.76
N ARG A 25 14.86 4.91 2.83
CA ARG A 25 15.79 4.12 2.00
C ARG A 25 15.68 2.63 2.27
N GLN A 26 15.67 2.22 3.53
CA GLN A 26 15.63 0.81 3.88
C GLN A 26 14.32 0.15 3.49
N VAL A 27 13.20 0.83 3.71
CA VAL A 27 11.90 0.32 3.28
C VAL A 27 11.84 0.21 1.76
N ALA A 28 12.30 1.25 1.05
CA ALA A 28 12.31 1.22 -0.41
C ALA A 28 13.16 0.05 -0.95
N GLU A 29 14.33 -0.19 -0.37
CA GLU A 29 15.18 -1.30 -0.76
C GLU A 29 14.48 -2.65 -0.61
N ARG A 30 13.83 -2.87 0.54
CA ARG A 30 13.15 -4.14 0.79
C ARG A 30 11.92 -4.34 -0.10
N VAL A 31 11.24 -3.25 -0.45
CA VAL A 31 10.12 -3.28 -1.39
C VAL A 31 10.61 -3.48 -2.83
N GLY A 32 11.84 -3.08 -3.12
CA GLY A 32 12.43 -3.20 -4.45
C GLY A 32 12.16 -2.01 -5.35
N ILE A 33 11.98 -0.83 -4.76
CA ILE A 33 11.76 0.41 -5.52
C ILE A 33 12.80 1.46 -5.12
N GLU A 34 12.98 2.46 -5.97
CA GLU A 34 13.89 3.55 -5.69
C GLU A 34 13.39 4.41 -4.52
N PRO A 35 14.30 4.85 -3.60
CA PRO A 35 13.89 5.71 -2.50
C PRO A 35 13.20 7.00 -2.96
N SER A 36 13.67 7.60 -4.05
CA SER A 36 13.04 8.80 -4.60
C SER A 36 11.61 8.53 -5.06
N TYR A 37 11.34 7.35 -5.60
CA TYR A 37 10.00 6.95 -6.02
C TYR A 37 9.08 6.80 -4.80
N LEU A 38 9.54 6.09 -3.76
CA LEU A 38 8.76 5.95 -2.54
C LEU A 38 8.46 7.32 -1.91
N SER A 39 9.46 8.19 -1.86
CA SER A 39 9.29 9.56 -1.36
C SER A 39 8.18 10.31 -2.10
N LYS A 40 8.16 10.20 -3.42
CA LYS A 40 7.15 10.88 -4.24
C LYS A 40 5.76 10.30 -4.05
N ILE A 41 5.65 8.99 -3.85
CA ILE A 41 4.37 8.37 -3.51
C ILE A 41 3.89 8.87 -2.15
N GLU A 42 4.76 8.90 -1.15
CA GLU A 42 4.41 9.36 0.20
C GLU A 42 3.94 10.81 0.22
N ARG A 43 4.52 11.64 -0.64
CA ARG A 43 4.16 13.06 -0.73
C ARG A 43 2.98 13.33 -1.67
N GLY A 44 2.43 12.30 -2.29
CA GLY A 44 1.30 12.45 -3.20
C GLY A 44 1.67 13.03 -4.56
N ILE A 45 2.97 13.13 -4.88
CA ILE A 45 3.42 13.62 -6.19
C ILE A 45 3.16 12.57 -7.27
N PHE A 46 3.35 11.30 -6.93
CA PHE A 46 3.02 10.18 -7.81
C PHE A 46 1.81 9.42 -7.25
N PRO A 47 0.99 8.83 -8.12
CA PRO A 47 -0.13 8.02 -7.68
C PRO A 47 0.35 6.73 -7.00
N PRO A 48 -0.56 6.01 -6.32
CA PRO A 48 -0.21 4.72 -5.74
C PRO A 48 0.39 3.78 -6.79
N PRO A 49 1.34 2.93 -6.39
CA PRO A 49 2.00 2.01 -7.32
C PRO A 49 1.10 0.83 -7.69
N SER A 50 1.66 -0.14 -8.40
CA SER A 50 0.95 -1.36 -8.78
C SER A 50 0.46 -2.16 -7.57
N GLU A 51 -0.51 -3.05 -7.78
CA GLU A 51 -1.01 -3.94 -6.74
C GLU A 51 0.14 -4.72 -6.08
N GLU A 52 1.04 -5.28 -6.88
CA GLU A 52 2.17 -6.05 -6.36
C GLU A 52 3.05 -5.23 -5.41
N THR A 53 3.35 -4.01 -5.80
CA THR A 53 4.16 -3.10 -4.97
C THR A 53 3.43 -2.72 -3.69
N ILE A 54 2.11 -2.46 -3.77
CA ILE A 54 1.30 -2.15 -2.59
C ILE A 54 1.31 -3.31 -1.60
N VAL A 55 1.20 -4.55 -2.07
CA VAL A 55 1.25 -5.74 -1.21
C VAL A 55 2.59 -5.82 -0.49
N LEU A 56 3.70 -5.54 -1.18
CA LEU A 56 5.03 -5.54 -0.56
C LEU A 56 5.18 -4.41 0.46
N ILE A 57 4.64 -3.23 0.17
CA ILE A 57 4.64 -2.11 1.12
C ILE A 57 3.85 -2.49 2.38
N ALA A 58 2.66 -3.08 2.21
CA ALA A 58 1.83 -3.52 3.33
C ALA A 58 2.60 -4.49 4.23
N LYS A 59 3.27 -5.47 3.63
CA LYS A 59 4.07 -6.45 4.37
C LYS A 59 5.17 -5.77 5.17
N GLU A 60 5.91 -4.86 4.55
CA GLU A 60 7.02 -4.17 5.20
C GLU A 60 6.57 -3.26 6.33
N LEU A 61 5.40 -2.66 6.21
CA LEU A 61 4.88 -1.72 7.21
C LEU A 61 3.91 -2.37 8.21
N HIS A 62 3.75 -3.69 8.16
CA HIS A 62 2.83 -4.43 9.04
C HIS A 62 1.39 -3.95 8.93
N GLU A 63 0.98 -3.62 7.70
CA GLU A 63 -0.36 -3.15 7.41
C GLU A 63 -1.16 -4.20 6.62
N ASP A 64 -2.47 -4.11 6.70
CA ASP A 64 -3.36 -4.98 5.94
C ASP A 64 -3.31 -4.57 4.46
N LYS A 65 -2.98 -5.52 3.59
CA LYS A 65 -2.87 -5.27 2.15
C LYS A 65 -4.19 -4.80 1.53
N ASP A 66 -5.31 -5.34 2.00
CA ASP A 66 -6.62 -5.00 1.43
C ASP A 66 -7.03 -3.58 1.80
N VAL A 67 -6.67 -3.14 3.02
CA VAL A 67 -6.87 -1.75 3.42
C VAL A 67 -6.05 -0.81 2.53
N LEU A 68 -4.78 -1.13 2.31
CA LEU A 68 -3.93 -0.30 1.44
C LEU A 68 -4.42 -0.28 0.00
N LEU A 69 -4.85 -1.43 -0.53
CA LEU A 69 -5.40 -1.50 -1.88
C LEU A 69 -6.68 -0.68 -2.00
N ALA A 70 -7.56 -0.76 -1.01
CA ALA A 70 -8.78 0.04 -1.01
C ALA A 70 -8.46 1.54 -0.98
N MET A 71 -7.50 1.96 -0.17
CA MET A 71 -7.06 3.36 -0.12
C MET A 71 -6.45 3.84 -1.44
N ALA A 72 -5.84 2.93 -2.18
CA ALA A 72 -5.29 3.21 -3.50
C ALA A 72 -6.36 3.18 -4.60
N GLY A 73 -7.61 2.90 -4.26
CA GLY A 73 -8.69 2.77 -5.23
C GLY A 73 -8.60 1.49 -6.06
N LYS A 74 -7.96 0.45 -5.52
CA LYS A 74 -7.76 -0.82 -6.23
C LYS A 74 -8.43 -1.97 -5.48
N LEU A 75 -9.01 -2.90 -6.24
CA LEU A 75 -9.48 -4.16 -5.69
C LEU A 75 -8.36 -5.19 -5.79
N SER A 76 -8.23 -6.03 -4.74
CA SER A 76 -7.28 -7.14 -4.80
C SER A 76 -7.68 -8.12 -5.92
N SER A 77 -6.70 -8.85 -6.46
CA SER A 77 -6.98 -9.88 -7.47
C SER A 77 -7.92 -10.96 -6.95
N ASP A 78 -7.74 -11.35 -5.70
CA ASP A 78 -8.62 -12.34 -5.05
C ASP A 78 -10.06 -11.85 -4.98
N LEU A 79 -10.26 -10.60 -4.58
CA LEU A 79 -11.59 -10.00 -4.48
C LEU A 79 -12.23 -9.84 -5.85
N LYS A 80 -11.46 -9.45 -6.86
CA LYS A 80 -11.94 -9.36 -8.25
C LYS A 80 -12.44 -10.72 -8.74
N ALA A 81 -11.72 -11.79 -8.44
CA ALA A 81 -12.11 -13.14 -8.84
C ALA A 81 -13.44 -13.55 -8.19
N ILE A 82 -13.64 -13.23 -6.92
CA ILE A 82 -14.89 -13.52 -6.21
C ILE A 82 -16.06 -12.73 -6.81
N ILE A 83 -15.88 -11.45 -7.08
CA ILE A 83 -16.90 -10.59 -7.67
C ILE A 83 -17.26 -11.09 -9.07
N THR A 84 -16.28 -11.49 -9.87
CA THR A 84 -16.50 -12.02 -11.22
C THR A 84 -17.27 -13.34 -11.18
N ALA A 85 -17.00 -14.21 -10.20
CA ALA A 85 -17.67 -15.48 -10.05
C ALA A 85 -19.13 -15.32 -9.57
N ARG A 86 -19.43 -14.28 -8.80
CA ARG A 86 -20.76 -14.05 -8.21
C ARG A 86 -21.21 -12.59 -8.37
N PRO A 87 -21.35 -12.11 -9.62
CA PRO A 87 -21.59 -10.69 -9.86
C PRO A 87 -22.93 -10.18 -9.30
N LYS A 88 -23.96 -11.01 -9.31
CA LYS A 88 -25.29 -10.60 -8.80
C LYS A 88 -25.27 -10.41 -7.27
N LEU A 89 -24.52 -11.22 -6.57
CA LEU A 89 -24.40 -11.11 -5.13
C LEU A 89 -23.75 -9.79 -4.74
N PHE A 90 -22.66 -9.42 -5.41
CA PHE A 90 -21.95 -8.18 -5.08
C PHE A 90 -22.63 -6.93 -5.62
N ALA A 91 -23.37 -7.03 -6.70
CA ALA A 91 -24.10 -5.90 -7.25
C ALA A 91 -25.17 -5.37 -6.28
N GLN A 92 -25.70 -6.21 -5.39
CA GLN A 92 -26.68 -5.80 -4.40
C GLN A 92 -26.06 -5.07 -3.21
N VAL A 93 -24.78 -5.24 -2.99
CA VAL A 93 -24.04 -4.63 -1.88
C VAL A 93 -23.43 -3.29 -2.30
N LEU A 94 -23.08 -3.19 -3.54
CA LEU A 94 -22.45 -2.00 -4.09
C LEU A 94 -23.49 -1.00 -4.61
#